data_f537857aa17565c005b97c411d38225a
#
_entry.id   f537857aa17565c005b97c411d38225a
#
_cell.length_a   1.000
_cell.length_b   1.000
_cell.length_c   1.000
_cell.angle_alpha   90.00
_cell.angle_beta   90.00
_cell.angle_gamma   90.00
#
_symmetry.space_group_name_H-M   'P 1'
#
loop_
_entity.id
_entity.type
_entity.pdbx_description
1 polymer ?
#
loop_
_entity_poly.entity_id
_entity_poly.type
_entity_poly.pdbx_seq_one_letter_code
_entity_poly.pdbx_strand_id
1 'polypeptide(L)'
;MHALIMAGGSGSRLNLGEKPLILIGGRPMISYVIAAFSAAGFEPAVAVSPSTPMTMNWCRANGITVFKADGGGYVEDMIDAVRIMDERHPLFISVADIPCVTPDIIRTIARAYYSSGKDGCSTWVPAGLVLSCRGGMPYRKTVNGTDACPAGINILRGDLIDQPQDELQLLLDDPGLSLNVNTPADRTRAEFFLKRQSL
;
A
#
# COMPACT_ATOMS: atom_id res chain seq x y z
N MET A 1 16.09 3.20 2.05
CA MET A 1 14.98 2.37 2.58
C MET A 1 14.16 1.88 1.40
N HIS A 2 13.90 0.58 1.34
CA HIS A 2 13.05 -0.03 0.32
C HIS A 2 11.56 0.19 0.61
N ALA A 3 10.75 0.06 -0.43
CA ALA A 3 9.29 0.04 -0.32
C ALA A 3 8.74 -1.18 -1.06
N LEU A 4 8.26 -2.18 -0.31
CA LEU A 4 7.63 -3.37 -0.87
C LEU A 4 6.14 -3.10 -1.08
N ILE A 5 5.69 -3.13 -2.33
CA ILE A 5 4.30 -2.93 -2.73
C ILE A 5 3.65 -4.29 -2.95
N MET A 6 2.67 -4.63 -2.13
CA MET A 6 1.94 -5.90 -2.16
C MET A 6 0.90 -5.89 -3.30
N ALA A 7 1.14 -6.68 -4.33
CA ALA A 7 0.34 -6.73 -5.55
C ALA A 7 -0.15 -8.16 -5.91
N GLY A 8 -0.21 -9.07 -4.93
CA GLY A 8 -0.59 -10.47 -5.12
C GLY A 8 -2.10 -10.76 -5.17
N GLY A 9 -2.96 -9.77 -4.89
CA GLY A 9 -4.41 -9.95 -4.82
C GLY A 9 -5.08 -10.10 -6.21
N SER A 10 -5.89 -11.14 -6.39
CA SER A 10 -6.56 -11.48 -7.67
C SER A 10 -7.60 -10.46 -8.15
N GLY A 11 -8.06 -9.54 -7.30
CA GLY A 11 -9.01 -8.48 -7.69
C GLY A 11 -10.37 -8.96 -8.18
N SER A 12 -10.80 -10.16 -7.81
CA SER A 12 -12.00 -10.85 -8.31
C SER A 12 -13.31 -10.02 -8.26
N ARG A 13 -13.37 -9.02 -7.38
CA ARG A 13 -14.57 -8.16 -7.21
C ARG A 13 -14.76 -7.11 -8.30
N LEU A 14 -13.71 -6.73 -9.02
CA LEU A 14 -13.79 -5.68 -10.04
C LEU A 14 -14.04 -6.24 -11.45
N ASN A 15 -13.83 -7.54 -11.66
CA ASN A 15 -14.02 -8.23 -12.95
C ASN A 15 -13.32 -7.56 -14.16
N LEU A 16 -12.22 -6.81 -13.90
CA LEU A 16 -11.47 -6.01 -14.87
C LEU A 16 -10.02 -6.51 -15.06
N GLY A 17 -9.78 -7.79 -14.80
CA GLY A 17 -8.43 -8.37 -14.81
C GLY A 17 -7.71 -8.22 -13.47
N GLU A 18 -6.39 -8.24 -13.49
CA GLU A 18 -5.58 -8.11 -12.27
C GLU A 18 -5.72 -6.71 -11.66
N LYS A 19 -6.13 -6.65 -10.40
CA LYS A 19 -6.44 -5.39 -9.69
C LYS A 19 -5.34 -4.32 -9.81
N PRO A 20 -4.04 -4.63 -9.64
CA PRO A 20 -2.97 -3.62 -9.73
C PRO A 20 -2.87 -2.94 -11.10
N LEU A 21 -3.33 -3.61 -12.18
CA LEU A 21 -3.28 -3.10 -13.56
C LEU A 21 -4.56 -2.38 -14.00
N ILE A 22 -5.57 -2.29 -13.17
CA ILE A 22 -6.78 -1.51 -13.48
C ILE A 22 -6.37 -0.06 -13.76
N LEU A 23 -6.89 0.50 -14.87
CA LEU A 23 -6.56 1.86 -15.27
C LEU A 23 -7.32 2.88 -14.43
N ILE A 24 -6.58 3.83 -13.89
CA ILE A 24 -7.08 5.03 -13.23
C ILE A 24 -6.59 6.21 -14.06
N GLY A 25 -7.50 6.97 -14.67
CA GLY A 25 -7.10 8.08 -15.55
C GLY A 25 -6.17 7.69 -16.70
N GLY A 26 -6.31 6.47 -17.22
CA GLY A 26 -5.50 5.95 -18.34
C GLY A 26 -4.16 5.30 -17.94
N ARG A 27 -3.80 5.25 -16.65
CA ARG A 27 -2.56 4.64 -16.15
C ARG A 27 -2.87 3.47 -15.21
N PRO A 28 -2.06 2.38 -15.19
CA PRO A 28 -2.22 1.29 -14.22
C PRO A 28 -2.17 1.82 -12.78
N MET A 29 -3.09 1.37 -11.94
CA MET A 29 -3.23 1.81 -10.56
C MET A 29 -1.93 1.69 -9.75
N ILE A 30 -1.23 0.56 -9.87
CA ILE A 30 0.05 0.34 -9.20
C ILE A 30 1.11 1.38 -9.59
N SER A 31 1.06 1.94 -10.81
CA SER A 31 2.05 2.91 -11.27
C SER A 31 2.04 4.21 -10.48
N TYR A 32 0.90 4.58 -9.91
CA TYR A 32 0.80 5.76 -9.04
C TYR A 32 1.52 5.52 -7.71
N VAL A 33 1.32 4.35 -7.10
CA VAL A 33 1.96 3.99 -5.83
C VAL A 33 3.48 3.91 -6.00
N ILE A 34 3.95 3.23 -7.06
CA ILE A 34 5.38 3.15 -7.41
C ILE A 34 5.97 4.55 -7.59
N ALA A 35 5.32 5.40 -8.39
CA ALA A 35 5.79 6.77 -8.64
C ALA A 35 5.85 7.62 -7.37
N ALA A 36 4.88 7.47 -6.46
CA ALA A 36 4.84 8.20 -5.21
C ALA A 36 6.01 7.81 -4.29
N PHE A 37 6.32 6.51 -4.15
CA PHE A 37 7.47 6.05 -3.38
C PHE A 37 8.79 6.50 -4.01
N SER A 38 8.96 6.35 -5.32
CA SER A 38 10.16 6.84 -6.03
C SER A 38 10.36 8.34 -5.85
N ALA A 39 9.31 9.15 -6.00
CA ALA A 39 9.37 10.60 -5.81
C ALA A 39 9.57 11.02 -4.34
N ALA A 40 9.23 10.15 -3.39
CA ALA A 40 9.56 10.34 -1.98
C ALA A 40 11.02 10.02 -1.64
N GLY A 41 11.78 9.42 -2.57
CA GLY A 41 13.19 9.04 -2.39
C GLY A 41 13.38 7.61 -1.86
N PHE A 42 12.38 6.76 -1.98
CA PHE A 42 12.42 5.35 -1.60
C PHE A 42 12.51 4.46 -2.84
N GLU A 43 13.11 3.28 -2.69
CA GLU A 43 13.28 2.32 -3.78
C GLU A 43 12.12 1.33 -3.79
N PRO A 44 11.18 1.41 -4.77
CA PRO A 44 10.03 0.52 -4.82
C PRO A 44 10.39 -0.83 -5.42
N ALA A 45 9.86 -1.87 -4.79
CA ALA A 45 9.83 -3.24 -5.30
C ALA A 45 8.40 -3.77 -5.16
N VAL A 46 8.03 -4.78 -5.94
CA VAL A 46 6.66 -5.29 -5.99
C VAL A 46 6.64 -6.78 -5.64
N ALA A 47 5.83 -7.15 -4.65
CA ALA A 47 5.51 -8.55 -4.37
C ALA A 47 4.28 -8.97 -5.19
N VAL A 48 4.44 -10.01 -6.00
CA VAL A 48 3.39 -10.61 -6.82
C VAL A 48 3.14 -12.06 -6.40
N SER A 49 1.96 -12.59 -6.72
CA SER A 49 1.61 -13.98 -6.49
C SER A 49 1.35 -14.72 -7.81
N PRO A 50 1.14 -16.04 -7.80
CA PRO A 50 0.68 -16.78 -8.98
C PRO A 50 -0.61 -16.25 -9.61
N SER A 51 -1.42 -15.50 -8.84
CA SER A 51 -2.67 -14.89 -9.29
C SER A 51 -2.48 -13.57 -10.07
N THR A 52 -1.25 -13.02 -10.15
CA THR A 52 -0.97 -11.73 -10.79
C THR A 52 0.18 -11.77 -11.80
N PRO A 53 0.17 -12.72 -12.78
CA PRO A 53 1.24 -12.86 -13.77
C PRO A 53 1.37 -11.67 -14.72
N MET A 54 0.28 -11.00 -15.06
CA MET A 54 0.32 -9.81 -15.93
C MET A 54 0.95 -8.62 -15.20
N THR A 55 0.68 -8.45 -13.90
CA THR A 55 1.33 -7.44 -13.05
C THR A 55 2.83 -7.69 -12.98
N MET A 56 3.25 -8.95 -12.81
CA MET A 56 4.67 -9.32 -12.86
C MET A 56 5.32 -8.90 -14.18
N ASN A 57 4.70 -9.23 -15.31
CA ASN A 57 5.23 -8.91 -16.64
C ASN A 57 5.29 -7.40 -16.86
N TRP A 58 4.24 -6.68 -16.43
CA TRP A 58 4.20 -5.22 -16.52
C TRP A 58 5.32 -4.57 -15.69
N CYS A 59 5.53 -5.00 -14.45
CA CYS A 59 6.61 -4.49 -13.60
C CYS A 59 7.98 -4.72 -14.25
N ARG A 60 8.26 -5.92 -14.73
CA ARG A 60 9.52 -6.24 -15.41
C ARG A 60 9.74 -5.37 -16.66
N ALA A 61 8.72 -5.19 -17.48
CA ALA A 61 8.79 -4.35 -18.68
C ALA A 61 9.04 -2.87 -18.35
N ASN A 62 8.71 -2.42 -17.14
CA ASN A 62 8.95 -1.06 -16.65
C ASN A 62 10.19 -0.94 -15.74
N GLY A 63 11.05 -1.97 -15.67
CA GLY A 63 12.29 -1.95 -14.89
C GLY A 63 12.08 -1.98 -13.37
N ILE A 64 10.91 -2.44 -12.90
CA ILE A 64 10.60 -2.53 -11.47
C ILE A 64 11.04 -3.90 -10.95
N THR A 65 11.75 -3.92 -9.83
CA THR A 65 12.14 -5.15 -9.13
C THR A 65 10.91 -5.90 -8.64
N VAL A 66 10.86 -7.22 -8.89
CA VAL A 66 9.72 -8.07 -8.56
C VAL A 66 10.15 -9.25 -7.72
N PHE A 67 9.44 -9.49 -6.63
CA PHE A 67 9.54 -10.69 -5.80
C PHE A 67 8.27 -11.53 -5.96
N LYS A 68 8.45 -12.82 -6.24
CA LYS A 68 7.33 -13.75 -6.41
C LYS A 68 7.11 -14.51 -5.11
N ALA A 69 5.97 -14.26 -4.47
CA ALA A 69 5.48 -15.01 -3.32
C ALA A 69 4.63 -16.21 -3.79
N ASP A 70 4.36 -17.14 -2.89
CA ASP A 70 3.67 -18.40 -3.19
C ASP A 70 2.14 -18.28 -3.25
N GLY A 71 1.56 -17.17 -2.77
CA GLY A 71 0.12 -16.95 -2.76
C GLY A 71 -0.58 -17.56 -1.55
N GLY A 72 0.13 -17.71 -0.45
CA GLY A 72 -0.39 -18.26 0.82
C GLY A 72 -1.32 -17.32 1.58
N GLY A 73 -1.26 -16.03 1.27
CA GLY A 73 -2.02 -14.98 1.94
C GLY A 73 -1.21 -13.69 2.05
N TYR A 74 -1.87 -12.61 2.48
CA TYR A 74 -1.20 -11.30 2.53
C TYR A 74 0.01 -11.28 3.45
N VAL A 75 -0.11 -11.87 4.65
CA VAL A 75 0.96 -11.86 5.66
C VAL A 75 2.07 -12.82 5.27
N GLU A 76 1.72 -14.01 4.84
CA GLU A 76 2.65 -15.04 4.35
C GLU A 76 3.44 -14.53 3.16
N ASP A 77 2.77 -13.99 2.14
CA ASP A 77 3.40 -13.42 0.94
C ASP A 77 4.31 -12.23 1.27
N MET A 78 3.96 -11.42 2.26
CA MET A 78 4.79 -10.31 2.74
C MET A 78 6.08 -10.83 3.40
N ILE A 79 5.97 -11.79 4.31
CA ILE A 79 7.11 -12.39 5.01
C ILE A 79 8.05 -13.04 3.99
N ASP A 80 7.51 -13.82 3.05
CA ASP A 80 8.29 -14.50 2.02
C ASP A 80 9.01 -13.50 1.13
N ALA A 81 8.33 -12.45 0.67
CA ALA A 81 8.95 -11.42 -0.17
C ALA A 81 10.09 -10.70 0.55
N VAL A 82 9.92 -10.32 1.83
CA VAL A 82 10.97 -9.67 2.61
C VAL A 82 12.17 -10.61 2.82
N ARG A 83 11.94 -11.89 3.07
CA ARG A 83 13.00 -12.90 3.17
C ARG A 83 13.77 -13.10 1.85
N ILE A 84 13.07 -13.16 0.72
CA ILE A 84 13.67 -13.25 -0.62
C ILE A 84 14.50 -11.98 -0.92
N MET A 85 14.05 -10.81 -0.46
CA MET A 85 14.81 -9.55 -0.56
C MET A 85 16.08 -9.55 0.29
N ASP A 86 16.22 -10.43 1.27
CA ASP A 86 17.21 -10.39 2.36
C ASP A 86 17.26 -9.00 3.06
N GLU A 87 16.10 -8.33 3.15
CA GLU A 87 16.02 -7.01 3.78
C GLU A 87 15.91 -7.17 5.30
N ARG A 88 16.85 -6.60 6.02
CA ARG A 88 16.91 -6.66 7.49
C ARG A 88 16.60 -5.33 8.16
N HIS A 89 16.72 -4.24 7.41
CA HIS A 89 16.47 -2.89 7.90
C HIS A 89 14.96 -2.56 7.83
N PRO A 90 14.56 -1.42 8.40
CA PRO A 90 13.21 -0.92 8.20
C PRO A 90 12.88 -0.73 6.72
N LEU A 91 11.70 -1.20 6.31
CA LEU A 91 11.18 -1.04 4.96
C LEU A 91 9.70 -0.66 5.01
N PHE A 92 9.25 0.05 3.99
CA PHE A 92 7.82 0.26 3.78
C PHE A 92 7.16 -1.02 3.26
N ILE A 93 5.99 -1.34 3.80
CA ILE A 93 5.05 -2.31 3.25
C ILE A 93 3.80 -1.53 2.85
N SER A 94 3.45 -1.55 1.57
CA SER A 94 2.30 -0.82 1.04
C SER A 94 1.39 -1.73 0.24
N VAL A 95 0.09 -1.47 0.27
CA VAL A 95 -0.84 -2.07 -0.68
C VAL A 95 -0.76 -1.35 -2.04
N ALA A 96 -1.15 -2.04 -3.13
CA ALA A 96 -1.09 -1.50 -4.50
C ALA A 96 -2.32 -0.68 -4.92
N ASP A 97 -3.36 -0.61 -4.06
CA ASP A 97 -4.68 -0.11 -4.40
C ASP A 97 -5.05 1.25 -3.77
N ILE A 98 -4.02 2.04 -3.42
CA ILE A 98 -4.12 3.41 -2.90
C ILE A 98 -3.49 4.42 -3.87
N PRO A 99 -4.03 4.61 -5.07
CA PRO A 99 -3.40 5.39 -6.14
C PRO A 99 -3.28 6.89 -5.83
N CYS A 100 -3.96 7.38 -4.80
CA CYS A 100 -3.97 8.79 -4.42
C CYS A 100 -2.94 9.14 -3.33
N VAL A 101 -2.08 8.19 -2.94
CA VAL A 101 -0.97 8.47 -2.02
C VAL A 101 0.02 9.45 -2.64
N THR A 102 0.53 10.39 -1.84
CA THR A 102 1.48 11.40 -2.30
C THR A 102 2.87 11.19 -1.72
N PRO A 103 3.93 11.68 -2.38
CA PRO A 103 5.29 11.65 -1.84
C PRO A 103 5.43 12.34 -0.48
N ASP A 104 4.63 13.40 -0.23
CA ASP A 104 4.68 14.13 1.04
C ASP A 104 4.12 13.32 2.21
N ILE A 105 3.03 12.57 1.98
CA ILE A 105 2.48 11.63 2.96
C ILE A 105 3.51 10.55 3.29
N ILE A 106 4.15 9.96 2.28
CA ILE A 106 5.18 8.93 2.47
C ILE A 106 6.35 9.48 3.30
N ARG A 107 6.84 10.69 2.98
CA ARG A 107 7.87 11.36 3.78
C ARG A 107 7.42 11.67 5.20
N THR A 108 6.16 12.01 5.39
CA THR A 108 5.59 12.27 6.73
C THR A 108 5.57 11.00 7.58
N ILE A 109 5.16 9.86 7.00
CA ILE A 109 5.19 8.55 7.67
C ILE A 109 6.63 8.19 8.06
N ALA A 110 7.58 8.33 7.14
CA ALA A 110 8.99 8.04 7.42
C ALA A 110 9.54 8.90 8.58
N ARG A 111 9.28 10.21 8.56
CA ARG A 111 9.73 11.13 9.64
C ARG A 111 9.13 10.75 10.98
N ALA A 112 7.82 10.46 11.03
CA ALA A 112 7.16 10.06 12.26
C ALA A 112 7.75 8.75 12.81
N TYR A 113 7.96 7.76 11.93
CA TYR A 113 8.59 6.50 12.29
C TYR A 113 9.98 6.72 12.92
N TYR A 114 10.89 7.42 12.23
CA TYR A 114 12.25 7.66 12.72
C TYR A 114 12.28 8.46 14.03
N SER A 115 11.33 9.38 14.22
CA SER A 115 11.24 10.16 15.47
C SER A 115 10.65 9.37 16.63
N SER A 116 9.97 8.25 16.39
CA SER A 116 9.28 7.48 17.42
C SER A 116 10.19 6.57 18.23
N GLY A 117 11.32 6.13 17.64
CA GLY A 117 12.18 5.10 18.22
C GLY A 117 11.57 3.70 18.29
N LYS A 118 10.42 3.46 17.60
CA LYS A 118 9.71 2.19 17.56
C LYS A 118 10.27 1.26 16.49
N ASP A 119 9.99 -0.05 16.62
CA ASP A 119 10.40 -1.05 15.63
C ASP A 119 9.55 -1.00 14.35
N GLY A 120 8.28 -0.61 14.45
CA GLY A 120 7.35 -0.52 13.35
C GLY A 120 6.48 0.73 13.40
N CYS A 121 5.76 0.99 12.30
CA CYS A 121 4.75 2.03 12.20
C CYS A 121 3.57 1.52 11.40
N SER A 122 2.37 1.54 11.97
CA SER A 122 1.12 1.33 11.24
C SER A 122 0.42 2.66 10.99
N THR A 123 -0.10 2.84 9.78
CA THR A 123 -0.81 4.08 9.42
C THR A 123 -2.32 3.87 9.42
N TRP A 124 -3.00 4.88 9.91
CA TRP A 124 -4.45 4.88 10.11
C TRP A 124 -5.06 6.17 9.58
N VAL A 125 -6.29 6.08 9.08
CA VAL A 125 -7.10 7.24 8.70
C VAL A 125 -8.40 7.26 9.50
N PRO A 126 -8.96 8.44 9.83
CA PRO A 126 -10.27 8.53 10.49
C PRO A 126 -11.33 7.74 9.72
N ALA A 127 -12.11 6.92 10.40
CA ALA A 127 -13.13 6.08 9.77
C ALA A 127 -14.18 6.89 9.00
N GLY A 128 -14.41 8.15 9.40
CA GLY A 128 -15.29 9.08 8.70
C GLY A 128 -14.82 9.47 7.29
N LEU A 129 -13.54 9.31 6.97
CA LEU A 129 -13.00 9.54 5.62
C LEU A 129 -13.20 8.34 4.68
N VAL A 130 -13.41 7.14 5.23
CA VAL A 130 -13.52 5.91 4.43
C VAL A 130 -14.94 5.78 3.90
N LEU A 131 -15.15 6.16 2.64
CA LEU A 131 -16.47 6.25 2.01
C LEU A 131 -17.00 4.93 1.44
N SER A 132 -16.16 3.89 1.31
CA SER A 132 -16.51 2.63 0.68
C SER A 132 -16.35 1.43 1.59
N CYS A 133 -17.47 1.04 2.20
CA CYS A 133 -17.61 -0.21 2.98
C CYS A 133 -18.65 -1.13 2.36
N ARG A 134 -18.70 -1.28 1.03
CA ARG A 134 -19.57 -2.29 0.40
C ARG A 134 -18.85 -3.64 0.37
N GLY A 135 -19.21 -4.51 1.32
CA GLY A 135 -18.74 -5.89 1.35
C GLY A 135 -18.27 -6.39 2.73
N GLY A 136 -18.51 -5.65 3.76
CA GLY A 136 -18.14 -5.95 5.15
C GLY A 136 -17.74 -4.70 5.89
N MET A 137 -17.92 -4.68 7.21
CA MET A 137 -17.37 -3.57 8.02
C MET A 137 -15.86 -3.61 7.90
N PRO A 138 -15.19 -2.48 7.53
CA PRO A 138 -13.74 -2.43 7.53
C PRO A 138 -13.25 -2.70 8.95
N TYR A 139 -12.08 -3.31 9.06
CA TYR A 139 -11.41 -3.41 10.34
C TYR A 139 -11.26 -2.00 10.93
N ARG A 140 -11.69 -1.81 12.16
CA ARG A 140 -11.63 -0.54 12.87
C ARG A 140 -10.95 -0.71 14.22
N LYS A 141 -10.25 0.32 14.62
CA LYS A 141 -9.61 0.40 15.93
C LYS A 141 -9.65 1.85 16.42
N THR A 142 -9.73 2.06 17.71
CA THR A 142 -9.51 3.39 18.28
C THR A 142 -8.02 3.70 18.32
N VAL A 143 -7.63 4.75 17.59
CA VAL A 143 -6.25 5.26 17.57
C VAL A 143 -6.26 6.70 18.04
N ASN A 144 -5.54 7.00 19.13
CA ASN A 144 -5.52 8.33 19.76
C ASN A 144 -6.92 8.91 20.03
N GLY A 145 -7.87 8.07 20.47
CA GLY A 145 -9.25 8.48 20.75
C GLY A 145 -10.16 8.61 19.53
N THR A 146 -9.67 8.34 18.32
CA THR A 146 -10.43 8.42 17.07
C THR A 146 -10.71 7.02 16.53
N ASP A 147 -11.96 6.77 16.09
CA ASP A 147 -12.31 5.55 15.34
C ASP A 147 -11.64 5.62 13.97
N ALA A 148 -10.77 4.66 13.68
CA ALA A 148 -9.87 4.70 12.53
C ALA A 148 -9.82 3.37 11.77
N CYS A 149 -9.53 3.45 10.47
CA CYS A 149 -9.30 2.32 9.57
C CYS A 149 -7.83 2.26 9.13
N PRO A 150 -7.27 1.06 8.85
CA PRO A 150 -5.92 0.94 8.28
C PRO A 150 -5.81 1.66 6.94
N ALA A 151 -4.73 2.41 6.74
CA ALA A 151 -4.47 3.14 5.51
C ALA A 151 -3.72 2.33 4.45
N GLY A 152 -3.23 1.15 4.81
CA GLY A 152 -2.52 0.25 3.88
C GLY A 152 -1.06 0.58 3.62
N ILE A 153 -0.44 1.45 4.43
CA ILE A 153 1.00 1.70 4.44
C ILE A 153 1.54 1.46 5.84
N ASN A 154 2.58 0.64 5.95
CA ASN A 154 3.25 0.37 7.22
C ASN A 154 4.75 0.50 7.04
N ILE A 155 5.51 0.65 8.13
CA ILE A 155 6.95 0.43 8.18
C ILE A 155 7.19 -0.71 9.14
N LEU A 156 7.96 -1.70 8.72
CA LEU A 156 8.33 -2.86 9.52
C LEU A 156 9.85 -3.06 9.43
N ARG A 157 10.44 -3.62 10.47
CA ARG A 157 11.82 -4.09 10.43
C ARG A 157 11.86 -5.46 9.77
N GLY A 158 12.72 -5.60 8.76
CA GLY A 158 12.86 -6.85 8.01
C GLY A 158 13.44 -8.00 8.84
N ASP A 159 14.35 -7.71 9.78
CA ASP A 159 14.91 -8.71 10.70
C ASP A 159 13.90 -9.24 11.75
N LEU A 160 12.75 -8.57 11.90
CA LEU A 160 11.67 -8.96 12.80
C LEU A 160 10.36 -9.25 12.04
N ILE A 161 10.42 -9.53 10.74
CA ILE A 161 9.22 -9.56 9.87
C ILE A 161 8.19 -10.61 10.27
N ASP A 162 8.61 -11.69 10.89
CA ASP A 162 7.76 -12.79 11.37
C ASP A 162 7.45 -12.70 12.88
N GLN A 163 7.77 -11.58 13.53
CA GLN A 163 7.60 -11.37 14.96
C GLN A 163 6.72 -10.14 15.23
N PRO A 164 6.02 -10.09 16.38
CA PRO A 164 5.39 -8.86 16.85
C PRO A 164 6.42 -7.75 17.03
N GLN A 165 6.12 -6.58 16.49
CA GLN A 165 6.97 -5.39 16.60
C GLN A 165 6.29 -4.33 17.46
N ASP A 166 7.06 -3.61 18.27
CA ASP A 166 6.56 -2.43 18.98
C ASP A 166 6.31 -1.31 17.95
N GLU A 167 5.04 -0.94 17.74
CA GLU A 167 4.65 -0.06 16.65
C GLU A 167 4.18 1.33 17.10
N LEU A 168 4.54 2.34 16.31
CA LEU A 168 3.86 3.62 16.30
C LEU A 168 2.53 3.47 15.53
N GLN A 169 1.39 3.80 16.15
CA GLN A 169 0.11 3.93 15.46
C GLN A 169 -0.07 5.38 15.03
N LEU A 170 0.16 5.66 13.73
CA LEU A 170 0.13 7.00 13.17
C LEU A 170 -1.22 7.29 12.52
N LEU A 171 -2.01 8.18 13.13
CA LEU A 171 -3.26 8.66 12.57
C LEU A 171 -3.00 9.84 11.64
N LEU A 172 -3.46 9.74 10.39
CA LEU A 172 -3.30 10.75 9.35
C LEU A 172 -4.68 11.15 8.81
N ASP A 173 -5.02 12.43 8.93
CA ASP A 173 -6.25 12.99 8.37
C ASP A 173 -5.99 13.42 6.90
N ASP A 174 -5.94 12.41 6.02
CA ASP A 174 -5.67 12.61 4.59
C ASP A 174 -6.71 11.87 3.72
N PRO A 175 -7.52 12.63 2.94
CA PRO A 175 -8.54 12.05 2.09
C PRO A 175 -7.97 11.15 0.97
N GLY A 176 -6.77 11.46 0.43
CA GLY A 176 -6.13 10.65 -0.60
C GLY A 176 -5.72 9.29 -0.08
N LEU A 177 -5.18 9.25 1.14
CA LEU A 177 -4.78 8.00 1.80
C LEU A 177 -5.98 7.12 2.18
N SER A 178 -7.17 7.70 2.34
CA SER A 178 -8.42 6.95 2.62
C SER A 178 -9.04 6.28 1.38
N LEU A 179 -8.55 6.60 0.16
CA LEU A 179 -9.08 6.11 -1.11
C LEU A 179 -8.43 4.79 -1.54
N ASN A 180 -8.94 3.69 -0.94
CA ASN A 180 -8.60 2.34 -1.38
C ASN A 180 -9.59 1.89 -2.47
N VAL A 181 -9.08 1.52 -3.66
CA VAL A 181 -9.90 1.19 -4.84
C VAL A 181 -10.30 -0.28 -4.82
N ASN A 182 -11.53 -0.57 -4.41
CA ASN A 182 -12.11 -1.92 -4.35
C ASN A 182 -13.34 -2.10 -5.25
N THR A 183 -13.96 -1.00 -5.70
CA THR A 183 -15.19 -0.98 -6.49
C THR A 183 -15.06 -0.01 -7.67
N PRO A 184 -15.93 -0.11 -8.70
CA PRO A 184 -15.99 0.89 -9.77
C PRO A 184 -16.25 2.33 -9.26
N ALA A 185 -17.04 2.47 -8.18
CA ALA A 185 -17.27 3.77 -7.56
C ALA A 185 -16.00 4.35 -6.92
N ASP A 186 -15.16 3.50 -6.28
CA ASP A 186 -13.87 3.95 -5.72
C ASP A 186 -12.92 4.38 -6.83
N ARG A 187 -12.90 3.65 -7.93
CA ARG A 187 -12.14 4.00 -9.13
C ARG A 187 -12.51 5.41 -9.61
N THR A 188 -13.80 5.70 -9.80
CA THR A 188 -14.27 7.02 -10.22
C THR A 188 -13.86 8.12 -9.24
N ARG A 189 -13.93 7.85 -7.93
CA ARG A 189 -13.48 8.80 -6.89
C ARG A 189 -11.99 9.07 -6.95
N ALA A 190 -11.17 8.02 -7.13
CA ALA A 190 -9.73 8.15 -7.27
C ALA A 190 -9.37 8.96 -8.54
N GLU A 191 -10.03 8.72 -9.68
CA GLU A 191 -9.83 9.50 -10.90
C GLU A 191 -10.17 10.98 -10.70
N PHE A 192 -11.26 11.28 -10.01
CA PHE A 192 -11.65 12.65 -9.69
C PHE A 192 -10.64 13.34 -8.76
N PHE A 193 -10.18 12.63 -7.74
CA PHE A 193 -9.20 13.14 -6.78
C PHE A 193 -7.87 13.48 -7.48
N LEU A 194 -7.34 12.56 -8.28
CA LEU A 194 -6.09 12.76 -9.02
C LEU A 194 -6.15 13.90 -10.03
N LYS A 195 -7.28 14.10 -10.71
CA LYS A 195 -7.47 15.25 -11.61
C LYS A 195 -7.35 16.59 -10.89
N ARG A 196 -7.83 16.68 -9.65
CA ARG A 196 -7.77 17.93 -8.85
C ARG A 196 -6.38 18.23 -8.30
N GLN A 197 -5.53 17.22 -8.14
CA GLN A 197 -4.14 17.43 -7.71
C GLN A 197 -3.21 17.88 -8.88
N SER A 198 -3.66 17.70 -10.11
CA SER A 198 -2.88 18.05 -11.32
C SER A 198 -3.17 19.47 -11.83
N LEU A 199 -4.09 20.22 -11.18
CA LEU A 199 -4.44 21.62 -11.43
C LEU A 199 -3.80 22.53 -10.41
#